data_28c3549c91dc1995e8d043b0670d05b2
#
_entry.id   28c3549c91dc1995e8d043b0670d05b2
#
_cell.length_a   1.000
_cell.length_b   1.000
_cell.length_c   1.000
_cell.angle_alpha   90.00
_cell.angle_beta   90.00
_cell.angle_gamma   90.00
#
_symmetry.space_group_name_H-M   'P 1'
#
loop_
_entity.id
_entity.type
_entity.pdbx_description
1 polymer ?
#
loop_
_entity_poly.entity_id
_entity_poly.type
_entity_poly.pdbx_seq_one_letter_code
_entity_poly.pdbx_strand_id
1 'polypeptide(L)'
;MTRLPWRKRFSAGDSGWCLRANRLAEGGRWRAYFAAISRLGDGQFWYGLMSALIVFDGFAGLTASLHLAATGVIALALYKLLKRWTRRPRPFASDQRIHAWVAPLDEFSFPSGHTLHAVAFSLVAMAHYPVLAWLLVPFTASVAVSRVVLGLHYPSDVLAATAIGSGLAGVSLWLVPGVSLFG
;
A
#
# COMPACT_ATOMS: atom_id res chain seq x y z
N MET A 1 2.51 27.14 -18.90
CA MET A 1 3.23 26.54 -17.74
C MET A 1 4.18 25.47 -18.27
N THR A 2 5.46 25.78 -18.40
CA THR A 2 6.51 24.87 -18.86
C THR A 2 6.76 23.80 -17.80
N ARG A 3 6.46 22.56 -18.11
CA ARG A 3 6.74 21.42 -17.21
C ARG A 3 8.24 21.27 -17.08
N LEU A 4 8.76 21.29 -15.84
CA LEU A 4 10.17 21.16 -15.53
C LEU A 4 10.76 19.86 -16.15
N PRO A 5 11.95 19.90 -16.78
CA PRO A 5 12.50 18.78 -17.57
C PRO A 5 12.71 17.49 -16.75
N TRP A 6 12.98 17.58 -15.44
CA TRP A 6 13.11 16.41 -14.56
C TRP A 6 11.77 15.66 -14.36
N ARG A 7 10.61 16.37 -14.34
CA ARG A 7 9.29 15.73 -14.31
C ARG A 7 9.03 14.82 -15.52
N LYS A 8 9.54 15.19 -16.71
CA LYS A 8 9.43 14.36 -17.92
C LYS A 8 10.31 13.11 -17.84
N ARG A 9 11.51 13.19 -17.26
CA ARG A 9 12.44 12.05 -17.15
C ARG A 9 11.95 11.00 -16.14
N PHE A 10 11.50 11.42 -14.94
CA PHE A 10 10.90 10.52 -13.95
C PHE A 10 9.63 9.86 -14.50
N SER A 11 8.80 10.61 -15.21
CA SER A 11 7.58 10.09 -15.82
C SER A 11 7.86 9.02 -16.90
N ALA A 12 8.91 9.17 -17.71
CA ALA A 12 9.23 8.21 -18.77
C ALA A 12 9.77 6.87 -18.23
N GLY A 13 10.66 6.91 -17.24
CA GLY A 13 11.16 5.70 -16.54
C GLY A 13 10.05 4.94 -15.83
N ASP A 14 9.24 5.65 -15.06
CA ASP A 14 8.10 5.11 -14.32
C ASP A 14 7.10 4.43 -15.24
N SER A 15 6.74 5.07 -16.37
CA SER A 15 5.81 4.50 -17.35
C SER A 15 6.39 3.25 -18.03
N GLY A 16 7.68 3.24 -18.31
CA GLY A 16 8.38 2.09 -18.90
C GLY A 16 8.36 0.86 -17.99
N TRP A 17 8.64 1.05 -16.71
CA TRP A 17 8.55 -0.02 -15.71
C TRP A 17 7.10 -0.49 -15.49
N CYS A 18 6.15 0.45 -15.44
CA CYS A 18 4.74 0.13 -15.31
C CYS A 18 4.25 -0.71 -16.49
N LEU A 19 4.61 -0.34 -17.73
CA LEU A 19 4.25 -1.08 -18.93
C LEU A 19 4.81 -2.50 -18.92
N ARG A 20 6.09 -2.68 -18.52
CA ARG A 20 6.72 -4.01 -18.41
C ARG A 20 6.00 -4.88 -17.38
N ALA A 21 5.71 -4.33 -16.20
CA ALA A 21 5.01 -5.06 -15.16
C ALA A 21 3.56 -5.39 -15.56
N ASN A 22 2.86 -4.48 -16.25
CA ASN A 22 1.47 -4.67 -16.67
C ASN A 22 1.32 -5.83 -17.66
N ARG A 23 2.33 -6.09 -18.50
CA ARG A 23 2.35 -7.27 -19.40
C ARG A 23 2.30 -8.61 -18.67
N LEU A 24 2.76 -8.69 -17.42
CA LEU A 24 2.64 -9.91 -16.61
C LEU A 24 1.17 -10.30 -16.36
N ALA A 25 0.28 -9.31 -16.31
CA ALA A 25 -1.14 -9.54 -16.10
C ALA A 25 -1.90 -9.93 -17.39
N GLU A 26 -1.28 -9.86 -18.56
CA GLU A 26 -1.84 -10.39 -19.81
C GLU A 26 -2.05 -11.90 -19.71
N GLY A 27 -1.17 -12.62 -18.98
CA GLY A 27 -1.35 -14.01 -18.61
C GLY A 27 -2.39 -14.15 -17.48
N GLY A 28 -3.54 -14.79 -17.76
CA GLY A 28 -4.71 -14.84 -16.87
C GLY A 28 -4.43 -15.25 -15.41
N ARG A 29 -3.46 -16.15 -15.15
CA ARG A 29 -3.09 -16.61 -13.80
C ARG A 29 -2.50 -15.48 -12.93
N TRP A 30 -1.55 -14.72 -13.45
CA TRP A 30 -0.93 -13.61 -12.73
C TRP A 30 -1.93 -12.48 -12.47
N ARG A 31 -2.78 -12.20 -13.45
CA ARG A 31 -3.89 -11.25 -13.28
C ARG A 31 -4.81 -11.67 -12.14
N ALA A 32 -5.26 -12.93 -12.12
CA ALA A 32 -6.13 -13.43 -11.06
C ALA A 32 -5.47 -13.35 -9.67
N TYR A 33 -4.20 -13.78 -9.57
CA TYR A 33 -3.43 -13.69 -8.33
C TYR A 33 -3.33 -12.26 -7.81
N PHE A 34 -2.83 -11.33 -8.63
CA PHE A 34 -2.64 -9.94 -8.20
C PHE A 34 -3.98 -9.21 -7.96
N ALA A 35 -5.03 -9.56 -8.69
CA ALA A 35 -6.37 -9.03 -8.42
C ALA A 35 -6.91 -9.52 -7.07
N ALA A 36 -6.71 -10.79 -6.72
CA ALA A 36 -7.12 -11.33 -5.42
C ALA A 36 -6.33 -10.68 -4.28
N ILE A 37 -5.00 -10.59 -4.39
CA ILE A 37 -4.13 -9.90 -3.42
C ILE A 37 -4.54 -8.44 -3.24
N SER A 38 -4.81 -7.74 -4.34
CA SER A 38 -5.27 -6.35 -4.29
C SER A 38 -6.60 -6.20 -3.53
N ARG A 39 -7.58 -7.09 -3.79
CA ARG A 39 -8.87 -7.08 -3.07
C ARG A 39 -8.72 -7.40 -1.58
N LEU A 40 -7.88 -8.35 -1.22
CA LEU A 40 -7.57 -8.62 0.19
C LEU A 40 -6.97 -7.37 0.86
N GLY A 41 -6.12 -6.64 0.15
CA GLY A 41 -5.54 -5.38 0.60
C GLY A 41 -6.54 -4.21 0.73
N ASP A 42 -7.77 -4.33 0.17
CA ASP A 42 -8.83 -3.32 0.30
C ASP A 42 -9.43 -3.21 1.72
N GLY A 43 -8.97 -4.02 2.66
CA GLY A 43 -9.41 -4.00 4.06
C GLY A 43 -9.76 -5.37 4.62
N GLN A 44 -10.25 -6.30 3.81
CA GLN A 44 -10.74 -7.62 4.24
C GLN A 44 -9.70 -8.39 5.07
N PHE A 45 -8.46 -8.44 4.58
CA PHE A 45 -7.35 -9.07 5.29
C PHE A 45 -7.07 -8.40 6.63
N TRP A 46 -7.07 -7.07 6.67
CA TRP A 46 -6.75 -6.30 7.88
C TRP A 46 -7.84 -6.42 8.94
N TYR A 47 -9.11 -6.38 8.55
CA TYR A 47 -10.22 -6.63 9.49
C TYR A 47 -10.19 -8.07 10.01
N GLY A 48 -9.89 -9.04 9.14
CA GLY A 48 -9.71 -10.43 9.56
C GLY A 48 -8.56 -10.60 10.54
N LEU A 49 -7.41 -9.95 10.29
CA LEU A 49 -6.25 -9.95 11.19
C LEU A 49 -6.60 -9.35 12.54
N MET A 50 -7.17 -8.14 12.60
CA MET A 50 -7.58 -7.49 13.85
C MET A 50 -8.57 -8.34 14.63
N SER A 51 -9.56 -8.94 13.97
CA SER A 51 -10.52 -9.85 14.60
C SER A 51 -9.83 -11.08 15.17
N ALA A 52 -8.91 -11.68 14.43
CA ALA A 52 -8.14 -12.84 14.91
C ALA A 52 -7.29 -12.50 16.14
N LEU A 53 -6.60 -11.36 16.13
CA LEU A 53 -5.82 -10.91 17.28
C LEU A 53 -6.69 -10.78 18.54
N ILE A 54 -7.87 -10.17 18.41
CA ILE A 54 -8.81 -10.03 19.55
C ILE A 54 -9.27 -11.39 20.05
N VAL A 55 -9.63 -12.31 19.14
CA VAL A 55 -10.15 -13.63 19.50
C VAL A 55 -9.09 -14.50 20.16
N PHE A 56 -7.86 -14.49 19.66
CA PHE A 56 -6.80 -15.39 20.14
C PHE A 56 -5.99 -14.83 21.30
N ASP A 57 -5.91 -13.50 21.48
CA ASP A 57 -5.07 -12.86 22.51
C ASP A 57 -5.83 -11.83 23.38
N GLY A 58 -7.15 -11.83 23.31
CA GLY A 58 -8.02 -11.08 24.22
C GLY A 58 -7.66 -9.59 24.29
N PHE A 59 -7.32 -9.10 25.50
CA PHE A 59 -7.06 -7.68 25.74
C PHE A 59 -5.81 -7.17 25.04
N ALA A 60 -4.74 -7.95 24.93
CA ALA A 60 -3.53 -7.56 24.20
C ALA A 60 -3.83 -7.46 22.70
N GLY A 61 -4.59 -8.42 22.15
CA GLY A 61 -5.07 -8.37 20.76
C GLY A 61 -5.97 -7.16 20.48
N LEU A 62 -6.83 -6.79 21.42
CA LEU A 62 -7.65 -5.57 21.32
C LEU A 62 -6.78 -4.31 21.29
N THR A 63 -5.77 -4.22 22.15
CA THR A 63 -4.84 -3.08 22.19
C THR A 63 -4.10 -2.94 20.86
N ALA A 64 -3.55 -4.02 20.33
CA ALA A 64 -2.89 -4.05 19.04
C ALA A 64 -3.85 -3.64 17.90
N SER A 65 -5.08 -4.14 17.92
CA SER A 65 -6.10 -3.83 16.92
C SER A 65 -6.53 -2.36 16.96
N LEU A 66 -6.66 -1.77 18.13
CA LEU A 66 -6.94 -0.33 18.29
C LEU A 66 -5.77 0.53 17.78
N HIS A 67 -4.52 0.11 18.03
CA HIS A 67 -3.34 0.77 17.49
C HIS A 67 -3.33 0.73 15.94
N LEU A 68 -3.60 -0.45 15.36
CA LEU A 68 -3.75 -0.61 13.90
C LEU A 68 -4.86 0.29 13.37
N ALA A 69 -6.03 0.30 13.99
CA ALA A 69 -7.16 1.12 13.56
C ALA A 69 -6.83 2.62 13.59
N ALA A 70 -6.23 3.11 14.68
CA ALA A 70 -5.79 4.50 14.79
C ALA A 70 -4.78 4.88 13.71
N THR A 71 -3.76 4.05 13.50
CA THR A 71 -2.77 4.22 12.42
C THR A 71 -3.45 4.23 11.06
N GLY A 72 -4.44 3.37 10.84
CA GLY A 72 -5.22 3.30 9.60
C GLY A 72 -6.04 4.56 9.31
N VAL A 73 -6.66 5.14 10.32
CA VAL A 73 -7.40 6.41 10.19
C VAL A 73 -6.47 7.55 9.77
N ILE A 74 -5.31 7.65 10.42
CA ILE A 74 -4.30 8.67 10.07
C ILE A 74 -3.76 8.43 8.66
N ALA A 75 -3.45 7.19 8.30
CA ALA A 75 -3.02 6.78 6.96
C ALA A 75 -4.05 7.20 5.89
N LEU A 76 -5.35 6.95 6.16
CA LEU A 76 -6.47 7.31 5.29
C LEU A 76 -6.54 8.83 5.06
N ALA A 77 -6.45 9.61 6.12
CA ALA A 77 -6.46 11.07 6.03
C ALA A 77 -5.27 11.59 5.24
N LEU A 78 -4.07 11.09 5.54
CA LEU A 78 -2.81 11.49 4.93
C LEU A 78 -2.80 11.22 3.42
N TYR A 79 -3.12 9.99 3.00
CA TYR A 79 -3.08 9.69 1.57
C TYR A 79 -4.16 10.43 0.77
N LYS A 80 -5.34 10.65 1.34
CA LYS A 80 -6.40 11.44 0.70
C LYS A 80 -5.98 12.90 0.51
N LEU A 81 -5.33 13.48 1.52
CA LEU A 81 -4.77 14.83 1.44
C LEU A 81 -3.71 14.94 0.35
N LEU A 82 -2.73 14.01 0.34
CA LEU A 82 -1.66 13.97 -0.65
C LEU A 82 -2.20 13.78 -2.07
N LYS A 83 -3.21 12.93 -2.27
CA LYS A 83 -3.86 12.74 -3.57
C LYS A 83 -4.51 14.02 -4.09
N ARG A 84 -5.24 14.72 -3.23
CA ARG A 84 -5.87 16.02 -3.59
C ARG A 84 -4.84 17.08 -3.96
N TRP A 85 -3.69 17.04 -3.31
CA TRP A 85 -2.62 18.02 -3.53
C TRP A 85 -1.83 17.73 -4.80
N THR A 86 -1.44 16.48 -5.02
CA THR A 86 -0.60 16.08 -6.16
C THR A 86 -1.37 15.94 -7.48
N ARG A 87 -2.61 15.49 -7.42
CA ARG A 87 -3.50 15.24 -8.58
C ARG A 87 -2.80 14.49 -9.73
N ARG A 88 -1.94 13.54 -9.38
CA ARG A 88 -1.18 12.77 -10.37
C ARG A 88 -2.12 11.82 -11.10
N PRO A 89 -2.17 11.86 -12.46
CA PRO A 89 -2.99 10.91 -13.21
C PRO A 89 -2.43 9.49 -13.08
N ARG A 90 -3.29 8.49 -13.22
CA ARG A 90 -2.91 7.08 -13.16
C ARG A 90 -2.19 6.62 -14.43
N PRO A 91 -1.38 5.52 -14.38
CA PRO A 91 -0.65 5.02 -15.53
C PRO A 91 -1.56 4.77 -16.75
N PHE A 92 -2.66 4.06 -16.58
CA PHE A 92 -3.61 3.75 -17.66
C PHE A 92 -4.29 4.98 -18.26
N ALA A 93 -4.44 6.07 -17.50
CA ALA A 93 -4.98 7.33 -17.98
C ALA A 93 -3.95 8.17 -18.75
N SER A 94 -2.66 7.88 -18.57
CA SER A 94 -1.55 8.61 -19.21
C SER A 94 -0.97 7.88 -20.42
N ASP A 95 -1.08 6.55 -20.47
CA ASP A 95 -0.56 5.70 -21.55
C ASP A 95 -1.59 4.60 -21.86
N GLN A 96 -2.19 4.67 -23.04
CA GLN A 96 -3.22 3.72 -23.51
C GLN A 96 -2.73 2.28 -23.65
N ARG A 97 -1.42 2.05 -23.65
CA ARG A 97 -0.81 0.70 -23.69
C ARG A 97 -0.85 0.00 -22.32
N ILE A 98 -1.15 0.74 -21.25
CA ILE A 98 -1.25 0.21 -19.89
C ILE A 98 -2.71 -0.04 -19.58
N HIS A 99 -3.06 -1.27 -19.26
CA HIS A 99 -4.43 -1.67 -18.95
C HIS A 99 -4.70 -1.62 -17.45
N ALA A 100 -5.81 -1.00 -17.04
CA ALA A 100 -6.34 -1.14 -15.69
C ALA A 100 -7.07 -2.48 -15.57
N TRP A 101 -6.42 -3.51 -15.03
CA TRP A 101 -6.98 -4.86 -14.91
C TRP A 101 -8.05 -5.02 -13.83
N VAL A 102 -8.16 -4.03 -12.93
CA VAL A 102 -9.23 -3.92 -11.93
C VAL A 102 -9.65 -2.45 -11.80
N ALA A 103 -10.86 -2.22 -11.35
CA ALA A 103 -11.37 -0.86 -11.16
C ALA A 103 -10.54 -0.13 -10.06
N PRO A 104 -10.12 1.12 -10.31
CA PRO A 104 -9.49 1.95 -9.29
C PRO A 104 -10.53 2.42 -8.26
N LEU A 105 -10.12 2.55 -6.98
CA LEU A 105 -10.98 3.06 -5.91
C LEU A 105 -11.13 4.59 -5.91
N ASP A 106 -10.23 5.29 -6.59
CA ASP A 106 -10.20 6.75 -6.69
C ASP A 106 -9.49 7.22 -7.96
N GLU A 107 -9.51 8.52 -8.23
CA GLU A 107 -9.04 9.12 -9.48
C GLU A 107 -7.50 9.22 -9.57
N PHE A 108 -6.81 9.55 -8.47
CA PHE A 108 -5.39 9.92 -8.50
C PHE A 108 -4.46 8.76 -8.12
N SER A 109 -3.22 8.79 -8.67
CA SER A 109 -2.26 7.72 -8.46
C SER A 109 -1.38 7.91 -7.22
N PHE A 110 -0.96 9.12 -6.89
CA PHE A 110 0.06 9.36 -5.85
C PHE A 110 -0.54 9.81 -4.51
N PRO A 111 -0.11 9.21 -3.41
CA PRO A 111 0.62 7.97 -3.28
C PRO A 111 -0.30 6.74 -3.39
N SER A 112 0.27 5.53 -3.44
CA SER A 112 -0.50 4.28 -3.40
C SER A 112 -1.11 4.05 -2.01
N GLY A 113 -2.43 4.23 -1.88
CA GLY A 113 -3.13 4.03 -0.60
C GLY A 113 -3.03 2.59 -0.06
N HIS A 114 -3.16 1.58 -0.93
CA HIS A 114 -3.01 0.17 -0.57
C HIS A 114 -1.62 -0.13 0.00
N THR A 115 -0.57 0.32 -0.68
CA THR A 115 0.81 0.11 -0.23
C THR A 115 1.06 0.83 1.09
N LEU A 116 0.58 2.08 1.23
CA LEU A 116 0.76 2.86 2.44
C LEU A 116 0.13 2.16 3.66
N HIS A 117 -1.13 1.71 3.52
CA HIS A 117 -1.81 0.96 4.58
C HIS A 117 -1.13 -0.38 4.85
N ALA A 118 -0.80 -1.15 3.81
CA ALA A 118 -0.18 -2.45 3.98
C ALA A 118 1.17 -2.35 4.73
N VAL A 119 2.00 -1.37 4.39
CA VAL A 119 3.27 -1.12 5.08
C VAL A 119 3.05 -0.68 6.53
N ALA A 120 2.20 0.33 6.74
CA ALA A 120 1.95 0.86 8.09
C ALA A 120 1.36 -0.20 9.02
N PHE A 121 0.33 -0.94 8.56
CA PHE A 121 -0.28 -2.01 9.34
C PHE A 121 0.68 -3.16 9.62
N SER A 122 1.48 -3.58 8.63
CA SER A 122 2.45 -4.65 8.84
C SER A 122 3.49 -4.28 9.87
N LEU A 123 4.06 -3.09 9.81
CA LEU A 123 5.06 -2.64 10.77
C LEU A 123 4.48 -2.54 12.19
N VAL A 124 3.29 -1.96 12.35
CA VAL A 124 2.63 -1.90 13.65
C VAL A 124 2.28 -3.30 14.17
N ALA A 125 1.70 -4.17 13.33
CA ALA A 125 1.36 -5.53 13.74
C ALA A 125 2.58 -6.36 14.13
N MET A 126 3.69 -6.25 13.37
CA MET A 126 4.94 -6.96 13.67
C MET A 126 5.61 -6.45 14.95
N ALA A 127 5.42 -5.20 15.32
CA ALA A 127 5.93 -4.67 16.59
C ALA A 127 5.19 -5.27 17.81
N HIS A 128 3.90 -5.57 17.68
CA HIS A 128 3.15 -6.30 18.70
C HIS A 128 3.39 -7.81 18.64
N TYR A 129 3.49 -8.37 17.41
CA TYR A 129 3.58 -9.80 17.13
C TYR A 129 4.64 -10.09 16.08
N PRO A 130 5.93 -10.19 16.45
CA PRO A 130 7.03 -10.38 15.50
C PRO A 130 6.88 -11.62 14.61
N VAL A 131 6.25 -12.66 15.12
CA VAL A 131 5.99 -13.90 14.36
C VAL A 131 5.15 -13.65 13.09
N LEU A 132 4.33 -12.62 13.07
CA LEU A 132 3.52 -12.25 11.90
C LEU A 132 4.37 -11.78 10.71
N ALA A 133 5.66 -11.50 10.89
CA ALA A 133 6.56 -11.09 9.80
C ALA A 133 6.55 -12.08 8.64
N TRP A 134 6.51 -13.38 8.91
CA TRP A 134 6.47 -14.42 7.88
C TRP A 134 5.24 -14.35 6.97
N LEU A 135 4.13 -13.84 7.48
CA LEU A 135 2.89 -13.63 6.72
C LEU A 135 2.84 -12.22 6.12
N LEU A 136 3.13 -11.20 6.93
CA LEU A 136 2.86 -9.81 6.58
C LEU A 136 3.87 -9.24 5.59
N VAL A 137 5.15 -9.65 5.66
CA VAL A 137 6.17 -9.16 4.71
C VAL A 137 5.86 -9.61 3.28
N PRO A 138 5.65 -10.91 2.99
CA PRO A 138 5.33 -11.35 1.63
C PRO A 138 3.95 -10.84 1.16
N PHE A 139 2.97 -10.71 2.05
CA PHE A 139 1.66 -10.15 1.72
C PHE A 139 1.80 -8.68 1.30
N THR A 140 2.47 -7.86 2.09
CA THR A 140 2.69 -6.42 1.81
C THR A 140 3.48 -6.22 0.52
N ALA A 141 4.53 -7.00 0.29
CA ALA A 141 5.28 -6.98 -0.95
C ALA A 141 4.37 -7.33 -2.15
N SER A 142 3.54 -8.36 -2.02
CA SER A 142 2.59 -8.76 -3.05
C SER A 142 1.54 -7.69 -3.32
N VAL A 143 0.99 -7.04 -2.27
CA VAL A 143 0.10 -5.88 -2.41
C VAL A 143 0.79 -4.76 -3.18
N ALA A 144 2.02 -4.38 -2.79
CA ALA A 144 2.77 -3.31 -3.44
C ALA A 144 3.00 -3.59 -4.94
N VAL A 145 3.47 -4.80 -5.28
CA VAL A 145 3.68 -5.24 -6.66
C VAL A 145 2.37 -5.27 -7.45
N SER A 146 1.28 -5.74 -6.83
CA SER A 146 -0.03 -5.82 -7.49
C SER A 146 -0.48 -4.47 -8.05
N ARG A 147 -0.15 -3.35 -7.37
CA ARG A 147 -0.58 -2.01 -7.79
C ARG A 147 0.06 -1.57 -9.10
N VAL A 148 1.30 -2.00 -9.33
CA VAL A 148 2.04 -1.72 -10.58
C VAL A 148 1.61 -2.69 -11.68
N VAL A 149 1.54 -3.99 -11.38
CA VAL A 149 1.14 -5.03 -12.33
C VAL A 149 -0.27 -4.81 -12.85
N LEU A 150 -1.19 -4.39 -12.00
CA LEU A 150 -2.57 -4.09 -12.39
C LEU A 150 -2.73 -2.71 -13.10
N GLY A 151 -1.65 -1.96 -13.33
CA GLY A 151 -1.66 -0.70 -14.07
C GLY A 151 -2.25 0.49 -13.31
N LEU A 152 -2.42 0.38 -11.99
CA LEU A 152 -3.11 1.37 -11.16
C LEU A 152 -2.18 2.44 -10.59
N HIS A 153 -0.92 2.10 -10.35
CA HIS A 153 0.08 2.97 -9.75
C HIS A 153 1.43 2.83 -10.45
N TYR A 154 2.18 3.92 -10.46
CA TYR A 154 3.59 3.90 -10.87
C TYR A 154 4.47 3.29 -9.77
N PRO A 155 5.65 2.72 -10.12
CA PRO A 155 6.63 2.29 -9.12
C PRO A 155 6.97 3.39 -8.11
N SER A 156 7.12 4.63 -8.54
CA SER A 156 7.40 5.77 -7.65
C SER A 156 6.26 6.06 -6.66
N ASP A 157 4.98 5.82 -7.03
CA ASP A 157 3.84 5.94 -6.10
C ASP A 157 3.93 4.90 -4.98
N VAL A 158 4.38 3.69 -5.33
CA VAL A 158 4.58 2.57 -4.40
C VAL A 158 5.76 2.84 -3.47
N LEU A 159 6.90 3.28 -4.01
CA LEU A 159 8.08 3.61 -3.19
C LEU A 159 7.80 4.75 -2.22
N ALA A 160 7.15 5.82 -2.69
CA ALA A 160 6.74 6.92 -1.82
C ALA A 160 5.75 6.46 -0.74
N ALA A 161 4.78 5.62 -1.10
CA ALA A 161 3.83 5.06 -0.14
C ALA A 161 4.51 4.18 0.91
N THR A 162 5.53 3.40 0.50
CA THR A 162 6.35 2.60 1.43
C THR A 162 7.07 3.51 2.41
N ALA A 163 7.74 4.56 1.93
CA ALA A 163 8.46 5.50 2.81
C ALA A 163 7.50 6.22 3.77
N ILE A 164 6.35 6.70 3.27
CA ILE A 164 5.35 7.40 4.09
C ILE A 164 4.73 6.45 5.12
N GLY A 165 4.37 5.22 4.71
CA GLY A 165 3.81 4.20 5.59
C GLY A 165 4.78 3.77 6.68
N SER A 166 6.08 3.62 6.35
CA SER A 166 7.13 3.32 7.32
C SER A 166 7.34 4.47 8.31
N GLY A 167 7.37 5.72 7.83
CA GLY A 167 7.47 6.90 8.68
C GLY A 167 6.26 7.02 9.64
N LEU A 168 5.05 6.80 9.12
CA LEU A 168 3.83 6.82 9.94
C LEU A 168 3.86 5.73 11.02
N ALA A 169 4.24 4.50 10.67
CA ALA A 169 4.38 3.41 11.64
C ALA A 169 5.45 3.75 12.70
N GLY A 170 6.60 4.26 12.28
CA GLY A 170 7.66 4.67 13.20
C GLY A 170 7.19 5.72 14.22
N VAL A 171 6.51 6.76 13.76
CA VAL A 171 5.93 7.78 14.64
C VAL A 171 4.85 7.18 15.56
N SER A 172 3.98 6.32 15.02
CA SER A 172 2.92 5.66 15.77
C SER A 172 3.48 4.78 16.90
N LEU A 173 4.52 4.01 16.62
CA LEU A 173 5.21 3.17 17.60
C LEU A 173 5.96 3.99 18.65
N TRP A 174 6.57 5.11 18.25
CA TRP A 174 7.22 6.01 19.20
C TRP A 174 6.25 6.63 20.19
N LEU A 175 5.00 6.89 19.77
CA LEU A 175 3.94 7.47 20.62
C LEU A 175 3.28 6.44 21.56
N VAL A 176 3.45 5.13 21.32
CA VAL A 176 2.86 4.06 22.15
C VAL A 176 3.95 3.37 22.95
N PRO A 177 4.10 3.70 24.26
CA PRO A 177 5.14 3.12 25.11
C PRO A 177 5.01 1.59 25.21
N GLY A 178 6.14 0.89 25.27
CA GLY A 178 6.19 -0.55 25.46
C GLY A 178 6.01 -1.39 24.19
N VAL A 179 5.90 -0.75 23.02
CA VAL A 179 5.85 -1.44 21.72
C VAL A 179 7.04 -1.01 20.88
N SER A 180 7.89 -1.94 20.48
CA SER A 180 9.09 -1.67 19.68
C SER A 180 9.28 -2.72 18.59
N LEU A 181 9.77 -2.31 17.40
CA LEU A 181 10.13 -3.24 16.34
C LEU A 181 11.40 -4.06 16.66
N PHE A 182 12.20 -3.62 17.63
CA PHE A 182 13.53 -4.18 17.90
C PHE A 182 13.69 -4.72 19.34
N GLY A 183 12.58 -4.98 20.04
CA GLY A 183 12.55 -5.63 21.35
C GLY A 183 13.05 -4.74 22.48
#